data_3d6a2b56531fc949089126710a7661a2
#
_entry.id   3d6a2b56531fc949089126710a7661a2
#
_cell.length_a   1.000
_cell.length_b   1.000
_cell.length_c   1.000
_cell.angle_alpha   90.00
_cell.angle_beta   90.00
_cell.angle_gamma   90.00
#
_symmetry.space_group_name_H-M   'P 1'
#
loop_
_entity.id
_entity.type
_entity.pdbx_description
1 polymer ?
#
loop_
_entity_poly.entity_id
_entity_poly.type
_entity_poly.pdbx_seq_one_letter_code
_entity_poly.pdbx_strand_id
1 'polypeptide(L)'
;MKKWVFILAIAISLLKAQKEHPFNKGETLLYDVSLNFVSAGTASLELGDIEEFDGTSSYHITFRMKTNSVWDQIFRIRDTVETWIDSEGLFTRKLKKTIKEPRYSQKLRADFDYGSGIITTNKKALSISSEIRDPYSFFYYLRTVPLKVGDLFNFTIFDNHKLTDLSLIVHRKEQIDVPVGKFDCLVVEPFREGRMLFKNRGDMKVWLSDDSQRLPIKIVSKAKFGSLVMKLARHSP
;
A
#
# COMPACT_ATOMS: atom_id res chain seq x y z
N MET A 1 -13.89 -2.82 -68.90
CA MET A 1 -12.71 -2.81 -68.06
C MET A 1 -13.16 -2.35 -66.65
N LYS A 2 -13.36 -3.30 -65.75
CA LYS A 2 -13.79 -2.98 -64.33
C LYS A 2 -12.53 -2.80 -63.46
N LYS A 3 -12.34 -1.58 -62.92
CA LYS A 3 -11.28 -1.29 -61.97
C LYS A 3 -11.73 -1.74 -60.57
N TRP A 4 -11.04 -2.70 -60.00
CA TRP A 4 -11.20 -3.11 -58.60
C TRP A 4 -10.37 -2.18 -57.74
N VAL A 5 -11.02 -1.42 -56.89
CA VAL A 5 -10.37 -0.61 -55.84
C VAL A 5 -10.27 -1.49 -54.58
N PHE A 6 -9.06 -1.92 -54.24
CA PHE A 6 -8.77 -2.57 -52.96
C PHE A 6 -8.70 -1.49 -51.87
N ILE A 7 -9.69 -1.45 -51.03
CA ILE A 7 -9.63 -0.66 -49.78
C ILE A 7 -8.90 -1.49 -48.73
N LEU A 8 -7.64 -1.13 -48.50
CA LEU A 8 -6.84 -1.70 -47.43
C LEU A 8 -7.29 -1.03 -46.11
N ALA A 9 -8.12 -1.70 -45.31
CA ALA A 9 -8.50 -1.25 -43.96
C ALA A 9 -7.30 -1.51 -43.05
N ILE A 10 -6.56 -0.45 -42.72
CA ILE A 10 -5.52 -0.48 -41.69
C ILE A 10 -6.25 -0.46 -40.36
N ALA A 11 -6.38 -1.62 -39.72
CA ALA A 11 -6.80 -1.72 -38.32
C ALA A 11 -5.65 -1.20 -37.43
N ILE A 12 -5.69 0.07 -37.10
CA ILE A 12 -4.83 0.63 -36.04
C ILE A 12 -5.35 0.07 -34.71
N SER A 13 -4.78 -1.02 -34.25
CA SER A 13 -4.92 -1.47 -32.89
C SER A 13 -4.26 -0.41 -31.98
N LEU A 14 -5.07 0.43 -31.35
CA LEU A 14 -4.64 1.29 -30.27
C LEU A 14 -4.19 0.38 -29.11
N LEU A 15 -2.92 -0.05 -29.14
CA LEU A 15 -2.28 -0.54 -27.93
C LEU A 15 -2.30 0.65 -26.96
N LYS A 16 -3.20 0.63 -25.97
CA LYS A 16 -3.08 1.50 -24.80
C LYS A 16 -1.70 1.23 -24.20
N ALA A 17 -0.80 2.19 -24.29
CA ALA A 17 0.47 2.10 -23.58
C ALA A 17 0.14 1.94 -22.09
N GLN A 18 0.46 0.80 -21.52
CA GLN A 18 0.29 0.56 -20.08
C GLN A 18 1.15 1.59 -19.37
N LYS A 19 0.57 2.28 -18.41
CA LYS A 19 1.27 3.30 -17.63
C LYS A 19 2.44 2.64 -16.91
N GLU A 20 3.65 3.08 -17.20
CA GLU A 20 4.84 2.58 -16.51
C GLU A 20 4.81 3.02 -15.04
N HIS A 21 4.85 2.07 -14.14
CA HIS A 21 4.95 2.30 -12.71
C HIS A 21 6.40 2.08 -12.25
N PRO A 22 6.84 2.70 -11.13
CA PRO A 22 8.18 2.53 -10.58
C PRO A 22 8.38 1.19 -9.86
N PHE A 23 7.58 0.19 -10.18
CA PHE A 23 7.60 -1.16 -9.62
C PHE A 23 7.17 -2.17 -10.68
N ASN A 24 7.65 -3.39 -10.54
CA ASN A 24 7.36 -4.48 -11.46
C ASN A 24 6.66 -5.63 -10.73
N LYS A 25 5.94 -6.46 -11.49
CA LYS A 25 5.43 -7.72 -10.96
C LYS A 25 6.57 -8.60 -10.44
N GLY A 26 6.35 -9.25 -9.31
CA GLY A 26 7.36 -10.03 -8.61
C GLY A 26 8.15 -9.23 -7.58
N GLU A 27 8.02 -7.90 -7.56
CA GLU A 27 8.71 -7.07 -6.58
C GLU A 27 8.40 -7.55 -5.15
N THR A 28 9.45 -7.74 -4.38
CA THR A 28 9.35 -8.15 -2.96
C THR A 28 10.17 -7.22 -2.09
N LEU A 29 9.53 -6.65 -1.07
CA LEU A 29 10.14 -5.85 -0.02
C LEU A 29 10.08 -6.63 1.28
N LEU A 30 11.24 -6.99 1.83
CA LEU A 30 11.36 -7.66 3.14
C LEU A 30 11.85 -6.67 4.18
N TYR A 31 11.22 -6.68 5.34
CA TYR A 31 11.52 -5.78 6.45
C TYR A 31 11.91 -6.54 7.70
N ASP A 32 12.95 -6.06 8.37
CA ASP A 32 13.19 -6.37 9.78
C ASP A 32 12.25 -5.53 10.64
N VAL A 33 11.57 -6.19 11.55
CA VAL A 33 10.60 -5.56 12.47
C VAL A 33 11.18 -5.54 13.87
N SER A 34 11.19 -4.37 14.49
CA SER A 34 11.59 -4.21 15.89
C SER A 34 10.53 -3.45 16.69
N LEU A 35 10.44 -3.75 17.98
CA LEU A 35 9.65 -3.02 18.96
C LEU A 35 10.61 -2.43 20.00
N ASN A 36 10.63 -1.10 20.15
CA ASN A 36 11.54 -0.40 21.06
C ASN A 36 13.01 -0.85 20.91
N PHE A 37 13.51 -0.96 19.67
CA PHE A 37 14.87 -1.41 19.29
C PHE A 37 15.16 -2.91 19.47
N VAL A 38 14.24 -3.68 20.04
CA VAL A 38 14.37 -5.14 20.17
C VAL A 38 13.81 -5.81 18.91
N SER A 39 14.59 -6.71 18.29
CA SER A 39 14.13 -7.48 17.13
C SER A 39 12.87 -8.28 17.48
N ALA A 40 11.78 -8.03 16.76
CA ALA A 40 10.47 -8.59 17.07
C ALA A 40 9.96 -9.58 15.99
N GLY A 41 10.44 -9.47 14.75
CA GLY A 41 9.95 -10.32 13.68
C GLY A 41 10.32 -9.81 12.30
N THR A 42 9.51 -10.18 11.31
CA THR A 42 9.69 -9.78 9.91
C THR A 42 8.34 -9.38 9.30
N ALA A 43 8.40 -8.53 8.28
CA ALA A 43 7.27 -8.24 7.42
C ALA A 43 7.68 -8.36 5.95
N SER A 44 6.73 -8.67 5.07
CA SER A 44 6.93 -8.64 3.62
C SER A 44 5.80 -7.90 2.94
N LEU A 45 6.13 -7.23 1.84
CA LEU A 45 5.19 -6.66 0.91
C LEU A 45 5.57 -7.17 -0.49
N GLU A 46 4.65 -7.90 -1.11
CA GLU A 46 4.88 -8.63 -2.37
C GLU A 46 3.87 -8.14 -3.41
N LEU A 47 4.35 -7.74 -4.57
CA LEU A 47 3.55 -7.42 -5.74
C LEU A 47 3.50 -8.65 -6.64
N GLY A 48 2.38 -9.35 -6.64
CA GLY A 48 2.15 -10.54 -7.46
C GLY A 48 1.87 -10.22 -8.93
N ASP A 49 1.39 -11.23 -9.63
CA ASP A 49 0.99 -11.11 -11.03
C ASP A 49 -0.22 -10.17 -11.19
N ILE A 50 -0.41 -9.71 -12.43
CA ILE A 50 -1.63 -9.03 -12.82
C ILE A 50 -2.71 -10.10 -13.01
N GLU A 51 -3.80 -9.93 -12.28
CA GLU A 51 -4.98 -10.78 -12.37
C GLU A 51 -6.14 -9.99 -12.98
N GLU A 52 -6.97 -10.65 -13.80
CA GLU A 52 -8.22 -10.05 -14.23
C GLU A 52 -9.29 -10.21 -13.15
N PHE A 53 -9.84 -9.08 -12.73
CA PHE A 53 -10.93 -9.02 -11.77
C PHE A 53 -12.05 -8.14 -12.34
N ASP A 54 -13.24 -8.70 -12.54
CA ASP A 54 -14.39 -8.03 -13.16
C ASP A 54 -14.05 -7.33 -14.50
N GLY A 55 -13.30 -8.03 -15.39
CA GLY A 55 -12.89 -7.50 -16.68
C GLY A 55 -11.89 -6.34 -16.60
N THR A 56 -11.23 -6.18 -15.45
CA THR A 56 -10.22 -5.13 -15.22
C THR A 56 -8.94 -5.75 -14.69
N SER A 57 -7.81 -5.36 -15.29
CA SER A 57 -6.48 -5.77 -14.86
C SER A 57 -6.15 -5.19 -13.47
N SER A 58 -5.73 -6.03 -12.55
CA SER A 58 -5.41 -5.64 -11.18
C SER A 58 -4.11 -6.27 -10.71
N TYR A 59 -3.26 -5.50 -10.03
CA TYR A 59 -2.14 -6.06 -9.29
C TYR A 59 -2.62 -6.71 -8.00
N HIS A 60 -2.11 -7.90 -7.70
CA HIS A 60 -2.32 -8.57 -6.42
C HIS A 60 -1.18 -8.27 -5.46
N ILE A 61 -1.44 -7.54 -4.40
CA ILE A 61 -0.48 -7.19 -3.36
C ILE A 61 -0.74 -8.06 -2.14
N THR A 62 0.33 -8.65 -1.60
CA THR A 62 0.26 -9.39 -0.35
C THR A 62 1.20 -8.80 0.69
N PHE A 63 0.66 -8.38 1.82
CA PHE A 63 1.42 -8.01 3.02
C PHE A 63 1.33 -9.14 4.04
N ARG A 64 2.46 -9.49 4.64
CA ARG A 64 2.54 -10.44 5.75
C ARG A 64 3.40 -9.87 6.86
N MET A 65 3.00 -10.08 8.11
CA MET A 65 3.79 -9.78 9.28
C MET A 65 3.74 -10.94 10.27
N LYS A 66 4.91 -11.30 10.81
CA LYS A 66 5.05 -12.36 11.82
C LYS A 66 6.10 -12.02 12.85
N THR A 67 5.84 -12.37 14.09
CA THR A 67 6.81 -12.34 15.17
C THR A 67 7.82 -13.50 15.06
N ASN A 68 9.02 -13.30 15.62
CA ASN A 68 10.04 -14.34 15.75
C ASN A 68 9.70 -15.31 16.91
N SER A 69 10.50 -16.37 17.06
CA SER A 69 10.26 -17.42 18.05
C SER A 69 10.27 -16.94 19.50
N VAL A 70 11.05 -15.91 19.82
CA VAL A 70 11.11 -15.32 21.16
C VAL A 70 9.82 -14.56 21.48
N TRP A 71 9.40 -13.70 20.57
CA TRP A 71 8.16 -12.94 20.73
C TRP A 71 6.90 -13.80 20.64
N ASP A 72 6.96 -14.92 19.88
CA ASP A 72 5.82 -15.85 19.78
C ASP A 72 5.40 -16.43 21.15
N GLN A 73 6.31 -16.48 22.12
CA GLN A 73 6.00 -16.94 23.48
C GLN A 73 5.24 -15.90 24.31
N ILE A 74 5.37 -14.61 23.96
CA ILE A 74 4.81 -13.49 24.71
C ILE A 74 3.65 -12.84 23.95
N PHE A 75 3.86 -12.59 22.66
CA PHE A 75 2.93 -11.84 21.81
C PHE A 75 3.02 -12.30 20.37
N ARG A 76 2.30 -13.36 20.03
CA ARG A 76 2.33 -13.96 18.69
C ARG A 76 1.50 -13.17 17.69
N ILE A 77 2.13 -12.69 16.61
CA ILE A 77 1.48 -12.03 15.47
C ILE A 77 1.58 -12.91 14.23
N ARG A 78 0.48 -13.04 13.50
CA ARG A 78 0.39 -13.68 12.18
C ARG A 78 -0.64 -12.95 11.35
N ASP A 79 -0.21 -11.85 10.73
CA ASP A 79 -1.07 -11.00 9.94
C ASP A 79 -0.85 -11.23 8.45
N THR A 80 -1.94 -11.28 7.72
CA THR A 80 -1.94 -11.37 6.26
C THR A 80 -2.98 -10.41 5.71
N VAL A 81 -2.57 -9.60 4.75
CA VAL A 81 -3.46 -8.73 4.00
C VAL A 81 -3.20 -8.96 2.51
N GLU A 82 -4.26 -9.20 1.78
CA GLU A 82 -4.27 -9.32 0.32
C GLU A 82 -5.14 -8.20 -0.22
N THR A 83 -4.61 -7.43 -1.14
CA THR A 83 -5.37 -6.38 -1.83
C THR A 83 -5.15 -6.48 -3.33
N TRP A 84 -6.24 -6.33 -4.08
CA TRP A 84 -6.23 -6.22 -5.54
C TRP A 84 -6.46 -4.76 -5.88
N ILE A 85 -5.51 -4.18 -6.60
CA ILE A 85 -5.53 -2.77 -6.97
C ILE A 85 -5.60 -2.63 -8.48
N ASP A 86 -6.36 -1.66 -8.94
CA ASP A 86 -6.42 -1.31 -10.36
C ASP A 86 -5.01 -1.07 -10.92
N SER A 87 -4.72 -1.66 -12.08
CA SER A 87 -3.36 -1.60 -12.64
C SER A 87 -2.97 -0.22 -13.19
N GLU A 88 -3.93 0.66 -13.50
CA GLU A 88 -3.69 2.00 -14.01
C GLU A 88 -3.83 3.07 -12.91
N GLY A 89 -4.93 3.03 -12.14
CA GLY A 89 -5.29 4.04 -11.14
C GLY A 89 -4.78 3.75 -9.73
N LEU A 90 -4.34 2.53 -9.46
CA LEU A 90 -3.81 2.06 -8.17
C LEU A 90 -4.80 2.25 -7.00
N PHE A 91 -6.09 2.20 -7.28
CA PHE A 91 -7.13 2.18 -6.26
C PHE A 91 -7.56 0.75 -5.94
N THR A 92 -8.12 0.55 -4.75
CA THR A 92 -8.48 -0.78 -4.27
C THR A 92 -9.72 -1.30 -4.97
N ARG A 93 -9.65 -2.52 -5.49
CA ARG A 93 -10.80 -3.25 -6.04
C ARG A 93 -11.31 -4.33 -5.09
N LYS A 94 -10.41 -4.93 -4.34
CA LYS A 94 -10.74 -5.95 -3.35
C LYS A 94 -9.72 -5.95 -2.22
N LEU A 95 -10.19 -6.22 -1.02
CA LEU A 95 -9.34 -6.34 0.17
C LEU A 95 -9.76 -7.57 0.98
N LYS A 96 -8.79 -8.38 1.37
CA LYS A 96 -8.93 -9.43 2.37
C LYS A 96 -7.90 -9.20 3.47
N LYS A 97 -8.33 -9.19 4.72
CA LYS A 97 -7.47 -8.95 5.87
C LYS A 97 -7.71 -10.04 6.91
N THR A 98 -6.67 -10.73 7.31
CA THR A 98 -6.67 -11.71 8.38
C THR A 98 -5.63 -11.30 9.40
N ILE A 99 -6.08 -10.79 10.55
CA ILE A 99 -5.25 -10.37 11.68
C ILE A 99 -5.36 -11.42 12.77
N LYS A 100 -4.23 -11.87 13.27
CA LYS A 100 -4.14 -12.84 14.36
C LYS A 100 -3.11 -12.37 15.38
N GLU A 101 -3.59 -11.65 16.37
CA GLU A 101 -2.83 -11.16 17.52
C GLU A 101 -3.42 -11.72 18.83
N PRO A 102 -2.70 -11.78 19.95
CA PRO A 102 -3.15 -12.44 21.17
C PRO A 102 -4.46 -11.90 21.77
N ARG A 103 -4.74 -10.61 21.57
CA ARG A 103 -5.94 -9.94 22.07
C ARG A 103 -6.81 -9.35 20.99
N TYR A 104 -6.48 -9.62 19.72
CA TYR A 104 -7.21 -9.06 18.59
C TYR A 104 -7.17 -10.03 17.41
N SER A 105 -8.34 -10.41 16.94
CA SER A 105 -8.49 -11.20 15.71
C SER A 105 -9.52 -10.55 14.81
N GLN A 106 -9.18 -10.44 13.53
CA GLN A 106 -10.07 -9.85 12.53
C GLN A 106 -10.01 -10.64 11.24
N LYS A 107 -11.20 -10.90 10.67
CA LYS A 107 -11.33 -11.26 9.26
C LYS A 107 -12.19 -10.20 8.59
N LEU A 108 -11.60 -9.47 7.65
CA LEU A 108 -12.27 -8.47 6.83
C LEU A 108 -12.21 -8.90 5.37
N ARG A 109 -13.32 -8.78 4.67
CA ARG A 109 -13.40 -8.84 3.21
C ARG A 109 -14.14 -7.60 2.76
N ALA A 110 -13.66 -6.97 1.69
CA ALA A 110 -14.29 -5.83 1.06
C ALA A 110 -14.14 -5.94 -0.46
N ASP A 111 -15.22 -5.77 -1.17
CA ASP A 111 -15.29 -5.73 -2.62
C ASP A 111 -15.76 -4.31 -3.02
N PHE A 112 -15.05 -3.67 -3.97
CA PHE A 112 -15.26 -2.28 -4.36
C PHE A 112 -15.88 -2.23 -5.75
N ASP A 113 -17.15 -1.91 -5.83
CA ASP A 113 -17.88 -1.70 -7.09
C ASP A 113 -17.98 -0.21 -7.39
N TYR A 114 -17.14 0.27 -8.28
CA TYR A 114 -17.13 1.67 -8.71
C TYR A 114 -18.25 1.99 -9.70
N GLY A 115 -18.85 0.99 -10.34
CA GLY A 115 -20.01 1.17 -11.21
C GLY A 115 -21.27 1.51 -10.43
N SER A 116 -21.50 0.83 -9.31
CA SER A 116 -22.63 1.13 -8.41
C SER A 116 -22.27 2.16 -7.31
N GLY A 117 -20.99 2.51 -7.14
CA GLY A 117 -20.54 3.41 -6.08
C GLY A 117 -20.66 2.79 -4.68
N ILE A 118 -20.42 1.48 -4.55
CA ILE A 118 -20.61 0.75 -3.27
C ILE A 118 -19.38 -0.10 -2.93
N ILE A 119 -18.95 -0.03 -1.68
CA ILE A 119 -18.06 -1.02 -1.07
C ILE A 119 -18.92 -2.00 -0.26
N THR A 120 -18.91 -3.26 -0.64
CA THR A 120 -19.57 -4.33 0.13
C THR A 120 -18.54 -5.01 1.03
N THR A 121 -18.80 -5.04 2.33
CA THR A 121 -17.95 -5.72 3.28
C THR A 121 -18.68 -6.89 3.93
N ASN A 122 -17.95 -7.78 4.60
CA ASN A 122 -18.57 -8.85 5.37
C ASN A 122 -19.39 -8.37 6.60
N LYS A 123 -19.50 -7.05 6.83
CA LYS A 123 -20.33 -6.47 7.91
C LYS A 123 -21.39 -5.48 7.42
N LYS A 124 -21.08 -4.70 6.39
CA LYS A 124 -21.98 -3.63 5.90
C LYS A 124 -21.56 -3.15 4.50
N ALA A 125 -22.44 -2.42 3.87
CA ALA A 125 -22.14 -1.64 2.67
C ALA A 125 -21.80 -0.19 3.02
N LEU A 126 -21.01 0.46 2.16
CA LEU A 126 -20.62 1.86 2.26
C LEU A 126 -20.73 2.50 0.88
N SER A 127 -21.31 3.69 0.79
CA SER A 127 -21.32 4.44 -0.46
C SER A 127 -20.00 5.15 -0.69
N ILE A 128 -19.55 5.17 -1.94
CA ILE A 128 -18.36 5.88 -2.41
C ILE A 128 -18.69 6.69 -3.66
N SER A 129 -18.05 7.85 -3.82
CA SER A 129 -18.21 8.73 -4.98
C SER A 129 -16.90 8.94 -5.75
N SER A 130 -15.82 8.31 -5.31
CA SER A 130 -14.49 8.44 -5.90
C SER A 130 -13.69 7.15 -5.71
N GLU A 131 -12.52 7.09 -6.36
CA GLU A 131 -11.55 6.02 -6.17
C GLU A 131 -11.03 6.01 -4.73
N ILE A 132 -11.10 4.86 -4.08
CA ILE A 132 -10.70 4.65 -2.69
C ILE A 132 -9.47 3.76 -2.65
N ARG A 133 -8.56 4.06 -1.74
CA ARG A 133 -7.37 3.25 -1.47
C ARG A 133 -7.44 2.65 -0.07
N ASP A 134 -6.91 1.45 0.09
CA ASP A 134 -6.58 0.90 1.39
C ASP A 134 -5.13 1.30 1.78
N PRO A 135 -4.66 1.08 3.01
CA PRO A 135 -3.32 1.46 3.42
C PRO A 135 -2.19 0.87 2.56
N TYR A 136 -2.36 -0.32 1.97
CA TYR A 136 -1.32 -1.00 1.20
C TYR A 136 -1.31 -0.50 -0.25
N SER A 137 -2.46 -0.35 -0.89
CA SER A 137 -2.59 0.27 -2.21
C SER A 137 -2.07 1.71 -2.20
N PHE A 138 -2.27 2.41 -1.06
CA PHE A 138 -1.79 3.77 -0.89
C PHE A 138 -0.25 3.88 -0.94
N PHE A 139 0.49 2.91 -0.41
CA PHE A 139 1.95 2.87 -0.53
C PHE A 139 2.41 2.80 -1.99
N TYR A 140 1.78 1.96 -2.81
CA TYR A 140 2.09 1.88 -4.24
C TYR A 140 1.69 3.16 -4.98
N TYR A 141 0.57 3.75 -4.64
CA TYR A 141 0.17 5.04 -5.21
C TYR A 141 1.17 6.15 -4.89
N LEU A 142 1.64 6.26 -3.64
CA LEU A 142 2.62 7.26 -3.24
C LEU A 142 3.94 7.17 -4.02
N ARG A 143 4.30 6.00 -4.49
CA ARG A 143 5.50 5.80 -5.31
C ARG A 143 5.37 6.44 -6.69
N THR A 144 4.17 6.71 -7.16
CA THR A 144 3.92 7.34 -8.47
C THR A 144 3.69 8.84 -8.40
N VAL A 145 3.53 9.40 -7.20
CA VAL A 145 3.23 10.82 -7.00
C VAL A 145 4.53 11.61 -6.87
N PRO A 146 4.70 12.74 -7.60
CA PRO A 146 5.81 13.64 -7.35
C PRO A 146 5.65 14.26 -5.95
N LEU A 147 6.65 14.06 -5.08
CA LEU A 147 6.65 14.55 -3.71
C LEU A 147 7.77 15.56 -3.52
N LYS A 148 7.46 16.69 -2.88
CA LYS A 148 8.42 17.74 -2.49
C LYS A 148 8.21 18.09 -1.03
N VAL A 149 9.29 18.50 -0.36
CA VAL A 149 9.18 19.00 1.03
C VAL A 149 8.21 20.16 1.09
N GLY A 150 7.27 20.09 2.04
CA GLY A 150 6.19 21.05 2.23
C GLY A 150 4.88 20.67 1.54
N ASP A 151 4.87 19.67 0.66
CA ASP A 151 3.62 19.21 0.02
C ASP A 151 2.66 18.64 1.04
N LEU A 152 1.37 18.96 0.83
CA LEU A 152 0.25 18.47 1.62
C LEU A 152 -0.79 17.87 0.66
N PHE A 153 -1.16 16.61 0.91
CA PHE A 153 -2.15 15.88 0.13
C PHE A 153 -3.32 15.46 1.01
N ASN A 154 -4.53 15.51 0.47
CA ASN A 154 -5.73 15.00 1.13
C ASN A 154 -6.28 13.82 0.34
N PHE A 155 -6.68 12.76 1.04
CA PHE A 155 -7.24 11.57 0.42
C PHE A 155 -8.12 10.81 1.41
N THR A 156 -9.02 10.00 0.87
CA THR A 156 -9.86 9.11 1.67
C THR A 156 -9.34 7.68 1.55
N ILE A 157 -9.12 7.01 2.67
CA ILE A 157 -8.75 5.60 2.70
C ILE A 157 -9.86 4.74 3.32
N PHE A 158 -9.93 3.49 2.88
CA PHE A 158 -10.76 2.47 3.50
C PHE A 158 -9.93 1.59 4.42
N ASP A 159 -10.29 1.53 5.69
CA ASP A 159 -9.76 0.54 6.64
C ASP A 159 -10.81 0.20 7.71
N ASN A 160 -10.79 -1.05 8.18
CA ASN A 160 -11.65 -1.52 9.28
C ASN A 160 -13.14 -1.17 9.09
N HIS A 161 -13.68 -1.43 7.91
CA HIS A 161 -15.07 -1.14 7.51
C HIS A 161 -15.46 0.36 7.57
N LYS A 162 -14.51 1.27 7.41
CA LYS A 162 -14.72 2.71 7.47
C LYS A 162 -13.96 3.43 6.38
N LEU A 163 -14.55 4.48 5.88
CA LEU A 163 -13.86 5.51 5.13
C LEU A 163 -13.29 6.53 6.12
N THR A 164 -12.09 7.01 5.84
CA THR A 164 -11.36 7.90 6.71
C THR A 164 -10.60 8.91 5.88
N ASP A 165 -10.90 10.19 6.08
CA ASP A 165 -10.14 11.26 5.46
C ASP A 165 -8.82 11.45 6.20
N LEU A 166 -7.74 11.46 5.44
CA LEU A 166 -6.38 11.62 5.88
C LEU A 166 -5.70 12.74 5.11
N SER A 167 -4.78 13.41 5.76
CA SER A 167 -3.81 14.27 5.13
C SER A 167 -2.43 13.62 5.20
N LEU A 168 -1.60 13.84 4.20
CA LEU A 168 -0.19 13.43 4.17
C LEU A 168 0.66 14.68 4.00
N ILE A 169 1.62 14.89 4.89
CA ILE A 169 2.61 15.96 4.78
C ILE A 169 3.98 15.39 4.47
N VAL A 170 4.73 16.06 3.59
CA VAL A 170 6.14 15.79 3.32
C VAL A 170 7.00 16.74 4.17
N HIS A 171 7.60 16.23 5.24
CA HIS A 171 8.28 17.07 6.24
C HIS A 171 9.65 17.57 5.80
N ARG A 172 10.54 16.64 5.37
CA ARG A 172 11.95 16.94 5.14
C ARG A 172 12.62 15.81 4.34
N LYS A 173 13.84 16.09 3.91
CA LYS A 173 14.78 15.06 3.47
C LYS A 173 15.63 14.58 4.64
N GLU A 174 15.97 13.30 4.65
CA GLU A 174 16.78 12.68 5.69
C GLU A 174 17.53 11.48 5.10
N GLN A 175 18.84 11.40 5.34
CA GLN A 175 19.59 10.20 4.99
C GLN A 175 19.48 9.20 6.12
N ILE A 176 19.17 7.96 5.78
CA ILE A 176 19.02 6.86 6.75
C ILE A 176 19.83 5.65 6.33
N ASP A 177 20.25 4.87 7.33
CA ASP A 177 20.95 3.62 7.17
C ASP A 177 20.03 2.46 7.59
N VAL A 178 19.87 1.48 6.70
CA VAL A 178 19.06 0.28 6.89
C VAL A 178 19.84 -0.94 6.40
N PRO A 179 19.42 -2.18 6.70
CA PRO A 179 20.20 -3.39 6.33
C PRO A 179 20.56 -3.48 4.84
N VAL A 180 19.72 -2.96 3.94
CA VAL A 180 19.96 -3.01 2.49
C VAL A 180 20.83 -1.83 1.98
N GLY A 181 21.24 -0.88 2.83
CA GLY A 181 22.12 0.23 2.47
C GLY A 181 21.70 1.59 3.01
N LYS A 182 22.36 2.63 2.49
CA LYS A 182 22.07 4.04 2.82
C LYS A 182 21.21 4.68 1.73
N PHE A 183 20.22 5.43 2.15
CA PHE A 183 19.27 6.09 1.26
C PHE A 183 19.00 7.52 1.67
N ASP A 184 18.98 8.43 0.70
CA ASP A 184 18.36 9.72 0.86
C ASP A 184 16.84 9.53 0.74
N CYS A 185 16.10 10.03 1.72
CA CYS A 185 14.67 9.77 1.84
C CYS A 185 13.87 11.04 2.04
N LEU A 186 12.66 11.05 1.53
CA LEU A 186 11.59 11.96 1.93
C LEU A 186 10.85 11.38 3.13
N VAL A 187 10.72 12.16 4.19
CA VAL A 187 9.96 11.77 5.39
C VAL A 187 8.54 12.25 5.25
N VAL A 188 7.61 11.32 5.15
CA VAL A 188 6.18 11.60 5.01
C VAL A 188 5.41 11.14 6.25
N GLU A 189 4.37 11.86 6.61
CA GLU A 189 3.53 11.57 7.76
C GLU A 189 2.06 11.67 7.39
N PRO A 190 1.31 10.56 7.40
CA PRO A 190 -0.15 10.60 7.30
C PRO A 190 -0.74 11.01 8.65
N PHE A 191 -1.72 11.92 8.64
CA PHE A 191 -2.41 12.40 9.83
C PHE A 191 -3.89 12.69 9.53
N ARG A 192 -4.69 12.87 10.60
CA ARG A 192 -6.05 13.35 10.51
C ARG A 192 -6.13 14.77 11.05
N GLU A 193 -6.83 15.65 10.35
CA GLU A 193 -7.12 16.99 10.89
C GLU A 193 -7.89 16.86 12.21
N GLY A 194 -7.40 17.54 13.24
CA GLY A 194 -8.01 17.58 14.58
C GLY A 194 -7.93 16.27 15.39
N ARG A 195 -7.30 15.20 14.85
CA ARG A 195 -7.09 13.92 15.57
C ARG A 195 -5.80 13.26 15.13
N MET A 196 -5.03 12.76 16.09
CA MET A 196 -3.94 11.84 15.77
C MET A 196 -4.49 10.56 15.14
N LEU A 197 -3.79 9.98 14.16
CA LEU A 197 -4.18 8.77 13.42
C LEU A 197 -4.58 7.60 14.31
N PHE A 198 -4.00 7.51 15.48
CA PHE A 198 -4.28 6.48 16.47
C PHE A 198 -4.81 7.11 17.76
N LYS A 199 -5.86 6.56 18.33
CA LYS A 199 -6.47 6.96 19.61
C LYS A 199 -5.48 7.14 20.75
N ASN A 200 -4.24 6.67 20.61
CA ASN A 200 -3.21 6.57 21.64
C ASN A 200 -1.91 7.31 21.27
N ARG A 201 -1.97 8.48 20.65
CA ARG A 201 -0.77 9.27 20.27
C ARG A 201 0.19 8.52 19.35
N GLY A 202 -0.32 7.75 18.41
CA GLY A 202 0.50 7.05 17.44
C GLY A 202 0.76 7.93 16.24
N ASP A 203 1.98 8.41 16.07
CA ASP A 203 2.42 9.03 14.83
C ASP A 203 3.00 7.94 13.94
N MET A 204 2.53 7.86 12.72
CA MET A 204 3.18 7.03 11.69
C MET A 204 4.09 7.94 10.87
N LYS A 205 5.32 7.51 10.62
CA LYS A 205 6.22 8.15 9.67
C LYS A 205 6.77 7.13 8.71
N VAL A 206 6.86 7.52 7.46
CA VAL A 206 7.41 6.70 6.40
C VAL A 206 8.55 7.45 5.74
N TRP A 207 9.66 6.77 5.54
CA TRP A 207 10.80 7.22 4.78
C TRP A 207 10.73 6.59 3.39
N LEU A 208 10.44 7.39 2.38
CA LEU A 208 10.42 6.98 0.98
C LEU A 208 11.74 7.37 0.34
N SER A 209 12.40 6.49 -0.41
CA SER A 209 13.62 6.84 -1.13
C SER A 209 13.39 8.04 -2.06
N ASP A 210 14.36 8.98 -2.10
CA ASP A 210 14.28 10.17 -2.94
C ASP A 210 14.86 9.89 -4.33
N ASP A 211 14.35 8.87 -4.98
CA ASP A 211 14.68 8.40 -6.31
C ASP A 211 13.42 8.07 -7.12
N SER A 212 13.60 7.53 -8.32
CA SER A 212 12.48 7.15 -9.20
C SER A 212 11.68 5.97 -8.67
N GLN A 213 12.26 5.08 -7.86
CA GLN A 213 11.58 3.89 -7.32
C GLN A 213 10.72 4.23 -6.11
N ARG A 214 11.10 5.25 -5.33
CA ARG A 214 10.39 5.76 -4.15
C ARG A 214 9.99 4.63 -3.18
N LEU A 215 10.99 3.78 -2.88
CA LEU A 215 10.80 2.62 -2.00
C LEU A 215 10.47 3.05 -0.57
N PRO A 216 9.55 2.38 0.13
CA PRO A 216 9.34 2.58 1.56
C PRO A 216 10.48 1.93 2.35
N ILE A 217 11.53 2.72 2.61
CA ILE A 217 12.79 2.26 3.23
C ILE A 217 12.63 1.99 4.72
N LYS A 218 11.87 2.84 5.41
CA LYS A 218 11.62 2.70 6.84
C LYS A 218 10.20 3.16 7.17
N ILE A 219 9.54 2.43 8.04
CA ILE A 219 8.22 2.78 8.57
C ILE A 219 8.30 2.75 10.09
N VAL A 220 7.84 3.81 10.73
CA VAL A 220 7.75 3.90 12.19
C VAL A 220 6.31 4.16 12.57
N SER A 221 5.76 3.34 13.44
CA SER A 221 4.45 3.54 14.03
C SER A 221 4.58 3.54 15.55
N LYS A 222 4.23 4.65 16.18
CA LYS A 222 4.19 4.77 17.63
C LYS A 222 2.89 4.17 18.14
N ALA A 223 2.99 3.26 19.07
CA ALA A 223 1.87 2.63 19.76
C ALA A 223 1.94 2.90 21.27
N LYS A 224 0.88 2.50 21.98
CA LYS A 224 0.77 2.69 23.43
C LYS A 224 1.95 2.10 24.23
N PHE A 225 2.55 1.03 23.73
CA PHE A 225 3.62 0.27 24.40
C PHE A 225 4.99 0.46 23.75
N GLY A 226 5.15 1.45 22.86
CA GLY A 226 6.42 1.73 22.21
C GLY A 226 6.31 2.00 20.72
N SER A 227 7.43 1.96 20.03
CA SER A 227 7.51 2.20 18.59
C SER A 227 7.76 0.90 17.84
N LEU A 228 6.85 0.56 16.94
CA LEU A 228 7.09 -0.47 15.93
C LEU A 228 7.87 0.15 14.78
N VAL A 229 9.01 -0.43 14.47
CA VAL A 229 9.90 0.03 13.41
C VAL A 229 10.10 -1.09 12.40
N MET A 230 9.81 -0.84 11.14
CA MET A 230 10.13 -1.70 10.01
C MET A 230 11.25 -1.04 9.20
N LYS A 231 12.35 -1.76 8.96
CA LYS A 231 13.48 -1.33 8.15
C LYS A 231 13.65 -2.28 6.97
N LEU A 232 13.78 -1.74 5.77
CA LEU A 232 14.00 -2.56 4.58
C LEU A 232 15.30 -3.35 4.71
N ALA A 233 15.18 -4.68 4.65
CA ALA A 233 16.28 -5.63 4.78
C ALA A 233 16.63 -6.30 3.46
N ARG A 234 15.68 -6.39 2.52
CA ARG A 234 15.91 -6.90 1.16
C ARG A 234 14.87 -6.30 0.21
N HIS A 235 15.34 -5.98 -0.99
CA HIS A 235 14.50 -5.63 -2.14
C HIS A 235 14.85 -6.55 -3.30
N SER A 236 13.86 -7.19 -3.88
CA SER A 236 13.96 -7.94 -5.13
C SER A 236 12.97 -7.31 -6.11
N PRO A 237 13.45 -6.69 -7.21
CA PRO A 237 12.62 -6.01 -8.22
C PRO A 237 11.84 -6.99 -9.08
#